data_c914cebb5c28e3228b785f40da356ae1
#
_entry.id   c914cebb5c28e3228b785f40da356ae1
#
_cell.length_a   1.000
_cell.length_b   1.000
_cell.length_c   1.000
_cell.angle_alpha   90.00
_cell.angle_beta   90.00
_cell.angle_gamma   90.00
#
_symmetry.space_group_name_H-M   'P 1'
#
loop_
_entity.id
_entity.type
_entity.pdbx_description
1 polymer ?
#
loop_
_entity_poly.entity_id
_entity_poly.type
_entity_poly.pdbx_seq_one_letter_code
_entity_poly.pdbx_strand_id
1 'polypeptide(L)'
;SSDEFIVVTPAATIQKDINWIKGHIPDDAHCHAYDATCSEAVISIMGPDARKFLQPLILESLDNEKFPFGTAKEIEIGMGIARAHRISYVGELGWEIYISSDMSSYVFEEIMKRNSEMPIKLCGLHSLDSCRIEKAYRHYGHDISSEDNIIEAGLGFAVKTHKPKSKFGDFIGKNAVEIKKQEGVQKRMMQFVLENPEPLLFHNEPIIKNDKIVGYLTSGNYGHHLGSAVGMGYVECDKKGESPEEQLKGEYMIDVAGKRYTATPYLKPAYDPSNVNIKI
;
A
#
# COMPACT_ATOMS: atom_id res chain seq x y z
N SER A 1 16.45 -6.63 15.22
CA SER A 1 17.60 -6.25 16.03
C SER A 1 17.73 -4.73 16.05
N SER A 2 18.58 -4.19 16.93
CA SER A 2 18.89 -2.75 16.93
C SER A 2 19.85 -2.34 15.80
N ASP A 3 20.48 -3.31 15.19
CA ASP A 3 21.63 -3.13 14.29
C ASP A 3 21.37 -3.72 12.89
N GLU A 4 20.22 -4.34 12.69
CA GLU A 4 19.85 -4.98 11.44
C GLU A 4 18.43 -4.57 11.03
N PHE A 5 18.28 -4.15 9.77
CA PHE A 5 17.03 -3.66 9.21
C PHE A 5 16.76 -4.32 7.86
N ILE A 6 15.53 -4.71 7.63
CA ILE A 6 15.03 -5.12 6.31
C ILE A 6 14.22 -3.98 5.74
N VAL A 7 14.59 -3.56 4.53
CA VAL A 7 13.87 -2.54 3.77
C VAL A 7 13.18 -3.23 2.59
N VAL A 8 11.86 -3.22 2.58
CA VAL A 8 11.06 -3.80 1.51
C VAL A 8 10.69 -2.70 0.53
N THR A 9 11.06 -2.89 -0.74
CA THR A 9 10.82 -1.93 -1.82
C THR A 9 10.23 -2.64 -3.05
N PRO A 10 9.61 -1.90 -4.00
CA PRO A 10 9.10 -2.50 -5.23
C PRO A 10 10.21 -3.17 -6.05
N ALA A 11 9.93 -4.35 -6.60
CA ALA A 11 10.89 -5.09 -7.41
C ALA A 11 11.46 -4.28 -8.59
N ALA A 12 10.63 -3.42 -9.21
CA ALA A 12 11.05 -2.57 -10.32
C ALA A 12 12.08 -1.50 -9.93
N THR A 13 12.25 -1.20 -8.64
CA THR A 13 13.16 -0.13 -8.16
C THR A 13 14.38 -0.65 -7.40
N ILE A 14 14.63 -1.96 -7.38
CA ILE A 14 15.73 -2.60 -6.63
C ILE A 14 17.06 -1.85 -6.82
N GLN A 15 17.49 -1.64 -8.07
CA GLN A 15 18.77 -1.01 -8.37
C GLN A 15 18.84 0.45 -7.94
N LYS A 16 17.76 1.19 -8.13
CA LYS A 16 17.64 2.58 -7.70
C LYS A 16 17.73 2.68 -6.17
N ASP A 17 16.97 1.85 -5.48
CA ASP A 17 16.82 1.94 -4.03
C ASP A 17 18.08 1.49 -3.29
N ILE A 18 18.72 0.38 -3.73
CA ILE A 18 19.99 -0.07 -3.13
C ILE A 18 21.12 0.93 -3.38
N ASN A 19 21.18 1.53 -4.57
CA ASN A 19 22.19 2.53 -4.87
C ASN A 19 21.97 3.81 -4.07
N TRP A 20 20.72 4.22 -3.89
CA TRP A 20 20.37 5.37 -3.05
C TRP A 20 20.79 5.15 -1.59
N ILE A 21 20.47 3.98 -1.02
CA ILE A 21 20.87 3.61 0.34
C ILE A 21 22.41 3.63 0.46
N LYS A 22 23.13 2.95 -0.44
CA LYS A 22 24.61 2.91 -0.41
C LYS A 22 25.24 4.29 -0.53
N GLY A 23 24.69 5.15 -1.39
CA GLY A 23 25.18 6.52 -1.58
C GLY A 23 24.97 7.46 -0.38
N HIS A 24 24.17 7.05 0.60
CA HIS A 24 23.90 7.83 1.81
C HIS A 24 24.48 7.19 3.08
N ILE A 25 25.23 6.13 2.97
CA ILE A 25 26.01 5.59 4.09
C ILE A 25 27.27 6.47 4.25
N PRO A 26 27.50 7.10 5.42
CA PRO A 26 28.71 7.85 5.65
C PRO A 26 29.97 6.99 5.56
N ASP A 27 31.06 7.54 5.04
CA ASP A 27 32.31 6.82 4.85
C ASP A 27 32.91 6.22 6.13
N ASP A 28 32.65 6.87 7.26
CA ASP A 28 33.08 6.44 8.59
C ASP A 28 32.07 5.51 9.32
N ALA A 29 30.94 5.18 8.69
CA ALA A 29 29.95 4.30 9.27
C ALA A 29 30.28 2.82 9.02
N HIS A 30 30.37 2.03 10.09
CA HIS A 30 30.44 0.58 9.97
C HIS A 30 29.04 0.01 9.67
N CYS A 31 28.59 0.23 8.44
CA CYS A 31 27.26 -0.15 7.94
C CYS A 31 27.37 -0.73 6.54
N HIS A 32 26.65 -1.81 6.29
CA HIS A 32 26.60 -2.47 5.00
C HIS A 32 25.17 -2.62 4.52
N ALA A 33 24.91 -2.32 3.24
CA ALA A 33 23.63 -2.58 2.59
C ALA A 33 23.84 -3.53 1.40
N TYR A 34 23.01 -4.56 1.32
CA TYR A 34 23.03 -5.52 0.22
C TYR A 34 21.63 -5.90 -0.21
N ASP A 35 21.49 -6.34 -1.44
CA ASP A 35 20.26 -6.86 -2.00
C ASP A 35 20.05 -8.31 -1.54
N ALA A 36 19.01 -8.54 -0.76
CA ALA A 36 18.63 -9.84 -0.23
C ALA A 36 17.43 -10.48 -0.97
N THR A 37 16.99 -9.90 -2.09
CA THR A 37 15.74 -10.30 -2.78
C THR A 37 15.70 -11.80 -3.11
N CYS A 38 16.82 -12.38 -3.56
CA CYS A 38 16.87 -13.79 -3.93
C CYS A 38 17.01 -14.75 -2.74
N SER A 39 17.23 -14.25 -1.52
CA SER A 39 17.37 -15.08 -0.33
C SER A 39 16.06 -15.51 0.30
N GLU A 40 14.97 -14.77 0.04
CA GLU A 40 13.66 -15.04 0.61
C GLU A 40 12.57 -15.05 -0.48
N ALA A 41 11.58 -15.92 -0.31
CA ALA A 41 10.31 -15.87 -1.01
C ALA A 41 9.25 -15.27 -0.08
N VAL A 42 8.25 -14.61 -0.65
CA VAL A 42 7.14 -14.03 0.11
C VAL A 42 5.83 -14.65 -0.34
N ILE A 43 5.11 -15.26 0.59
CA ILE A 43 3.76 -15.78 0.38
C ILE A 43 2.79 -14.92 1.18
N SER A 44 1.83 -14.30 0.47
CA SER A 44 0.78 -13.51 1.11
C SER A 44 -0.49 -14.35 1.25
N ILE A 45 -1.01 -14.47 2.49
CA ILE A 45 -2.29 -15.14 2.77
C ILE A 45 -3.21 -14.10 3.39
N MET A 46 -4.24 -13.72 2.64
CA MET A 46 -5.11 -12.60 2.99
C MET A 46 -6.57 -12.95 2.73
N GLY A 47 -7.46 -12.40 3.53
CA GLY A 47 -8.90 -12.59 3.46
C GLY A 47 -9.52 -12.72 4.85
N PRO A 48 -10.86 -12.65 4.97
CA PRO A 48 -11.57 -12.71 6.26
C PRO A 48 -11.25 -13.96 7.08
N ASP A 49 -11.02 -15.08 6.39
CA ASP A 49 -10.73 -16.39 7.01
C ASP A 49 -9.22 -16.69 7.11
N ALA A 50 -8.32 -15.75 6.80
CA ALA A 50 -6.87 -15.99 6.77
C ALA A 50 -6.33 -16.57 8.09
N ARG A 51 -6.80 -16.05 9.25
CA ARG A 51 -6.42 -16.59 10.57
C ARG A 51 -6.86 -18.02 10.75
N LYS A 52 -8.13 -18.32 10.44
CA LYS A 52 -8.70 -19.65 10.55
C LYS A 52 -7.97 -20.67 9.66
N PHE A 53 -7.53 -20.20 8.49
CA PHE A 53 -6.75 -21.03 7.57
C PHE A 53 -5.34 -21.27 8.11
N LEU A 54 -4.63 -20.25 8.57
CA LEU A 54 -3.23 -20.34 8.97
C LEU A 54 -3.03 -20.97 10.35
N GLN A 55 -3.91 -20.71 11.33
CA GLN A 55 -3.69 -21.12 12.72
C GLN A 55 -3.37 -22.60 12.90
N PRO A 56 -4.01 -23.57 12.22
CA PRO A 56 -3.66 -24.96 12.37
C PRO A 56 -2.31 -25.39 11.76
N LEU A 57 -1.70 -24.53 10.94
CA LEU A 57 -0.37 -24.76 10.37
C LEU A 57 0.77 -24.22 11.24
N ILE A 58 0.43 -23.42 12.26
CA ILE A 58 1.37 -22.63 13.04
C ILE A 58 1.14 -22.89 14.52
N LEU A 59 2.21 -23.10 15.28
CA LEU A 59 2.13 -23.35 16.72
C LEU A 59 1.84 -22.06 17.50
N GLU A 60 2.37 -20.93 17.05
CA GLU A 60 2.18 -19.64 17.68
C GLU A 60 0.75 -19.15 17.49
N SER A 61 0.21 -18.49 18.52
CA SER A 61 -1.11 -17.89 18.41
C SER A 61 -1.10 -16.70 17.43
N LEU A 62 -2.07 -16.72 16.51
CA LEU A 62 -2.37 -15.63 15.58
C LEU A 62 -3.43 -14.65 16.10
N ASP A 63 -3.85 -14.78 17.35
CA ASP A 63 -4.81 -13.86 17.96
C ASP A 63 -4.29 -12.43 18.03
N ASN A 64 -5.22 -11.46 18.02
CA ASN A 64 -4.88 -10.04 18.02
C ASN A 64 -4.00 -9.60 19.19
N GLU A 65 -4.22 -10.18 20.38
CA GLU A 65 -3.43 -9.89 21.58
C GLU A 65 -2.01 -10.41 21.47
N LYS A 66 -1.85 -11.57 20.83
CA LYS A 66 -0.55 -12.24 20.69
C LYS A 66 0.20 -11.80 19.45
N PHE A 67 -0.51 -11.46 18.38
CA PHE A 67 0.07 -11.03 17.11
C PHE A 67 -0.65 -9.77 16.59
N PRO A 68 -0.43 -8.58 17.19
CA PRO A 68 -1.10 -7.33 16.78
C PRO A 68 -0.78 -6.94 15.34
N PHE A 69 -1.71 -6.22 14.69
CA PHE A 69 -1.48 -5.63 13.37
C PHE A 69 -0.24 -4.72 13.35
N GLY A 70 0.55 -4.81 12.28
CA GLY A 70 1.78 -4.04 12.11
C GLY A 70 2.98 -4.62 12.86
N THR A 71 2.89 -5.86 13.36
CA THR A 71 4.01 -6.56 14.00
C THR A 71 4.50 -7.72 13.13
N ALA A 72 5.72 -8.18 13.40
CA ALA A 72 6.33 -9.34 12.78
C ALA A 72 6.77 -10.35 13.83
N LYS A 73 6.67 -11.64 13.50
CA LYS A 73 7.13 -12.75 14.34
C LYS A 73 7.74 -13.85 13.50
N GLU A 74 8.68 -14.57 14.09
CA GLU A 74 9.11 -15.86 13.59
C GLU A 74 8.01 -16.90 13.89
N ILE A 75 7.74 -17.74 12.91
CA ILE A 75 6.75 -18.81 12.97
C ILE A 75 7.32 -20.09 12.35
N GLU A 76 6.74 -21.22 12.71
CA GLU A 76 7.07 -22.52 12.10
C GLU A 76 5.89 -23.03 11.27
N ILE A 77 6.17 -23.44 10.01
CA ILE A 77 5.22 -24.13 9.14
C ILE A 77 5.84 -25.45 8.70
N GLY A 78 5.37 -26.56 9.29
CA GLY A 78 6.03 -27.84 9.14
C GLY A 78 7.47 -27.82 9.66
N MET A 79 8.44 -28.06 8.79
CA MET A 79 9.88 -27.96 9.12
C MET A 79 10.48 -26.60 8.71
N GLY A 80 9.68 -25.72 8.13
CA GLY A 80 10.14 -24.42 7.65
C GLY A 80 10.01 -23.33 8.70
N ILE A 81 11.09 -22.61 8.95
CA ILE A 81 11.06 -21.38 9.74
C ILE A 81 10.80 -20.21 8.79
N ALA A 82 9.86 -19.35 9.16
CA ALA A 82 9.47 -18.20 8.40
C ALA A 82 9.25 -16.98 9.30
N ARG A 83 9.36 -15.79 8.74
CA ARG A 83 8.98 -14.55 9.41
C ARG A 83 7.65 -14.06 8.88
N ALA A 84 6.61 -14.10 9.69
CA ALA A 84 5.30 -13.58 9.34
C ALA A 84 5.17 -12.12 9.74
N HIS A 85 4.69 -11.29 8.81
CA HIS A 85 4.35 -9.90 9.03
C HIS A 85 2.83 -9.75 8.97
N ARG A 86 2.20 -9.29 10.03
CA ARG A 86 0.77 -9.04 10.04
C ARG A 86 0.46 -7.68 9.41
N ILE A 87 0.41 -7.67 8.11
CA ILE A 87 0.11 -6.52 7.24
C ILE A 87 -0.79 -6.96 6.09
N SER A 88 -1.38 -6.01 5.40
CA SER A 88 -2.25 -6.29 4.25
C SER A 88 -2.11 -5.21 3.20
N TYR A 89 -2.05 -5.63 1.94
CA TYR A 89 -2.12 -4.73 0.79
C TYR A 89 -3.45 -4.86 0.03
N VAL A 90 -4.35 -5.74 0.50
CA VAL A 90 -5.68 -5.97 -0.10
C VAL A 90 -6.84 -5.49 0.79
N GLY A 91 -6.53 -4.94 1.96
CA GLY A 91 -7.53 -4.39 2.85
C GLY A 91 -8.30 -5.40 3.69
N GLU A 92 -7.85 -6.65 3.71
CA GLU A 92 -8.41 -7.74 4.52
C GLU A 92 -7.40 -8.21 5.57
N LEU A 93 -7.86 -8.99 6.54
CA LEU A 93 -6.99 -9.70 7.49
C LEU A 93 -5.95 -10.53 6.75
N GLY A 94 -4.69 -10.48 7.16
CA GLY A 94 -3.68 -11.27 6.50
C GLY A 94 -2.27 -11.18 7.06
N TRP A 95 -1.42 -12.01 6.48
CA TRP A 95 0.01 -12.07 6.76
C TRP A 95 0.80 -12.21 5.47
N GLU A 96 1.93 -11.53 5.42
CA GLU A 96 3.02 -11.80 4.49
C GLU A 96 4.04 -12.69 5.20
N ILE A 97 4.33 -13.84 4.60
CA ILE A 97 5.20 -14.89 5.16
C ILE A 97 6.49 -14.89 4.34
N TYR A 98 7.58 -14.49 4.97
CA TYR A 98 8.92 -14.42 4.40
C TYR A 98 9.67 -15.70 4.74
N ILE A 99 10.09 -16.42 3.74
CA ILE A 99 10.62 -17.78 3.83
C ILE A 99 11.95 -17.82 3.10
N SER A 100 12.96 -18.47 3.66
CA SER A 100 14.20 -18.70 2.92
C SER A 100 13.95 -19.44 1.60
N SER A 101 14.67 -19.06 0.55
CA SER A 101 14.40 -19.55 -0.81
C SER A 101 14.47 -21.08 -0.93
N ASP A 102 15.35 -21.73 -0.18
CA ASP A 102 15.50 -23.20 -0.15
C ASP A 102 14.31 -23.93 0.48
N MET A 103 13.59 -23.29 1.40
CA MET A 103 12.40 -23.84 2.06
C MET A 103 11.08 -23.41 1.40
N SER A 104 11.12 -22.50 0.46
CA SER A 104 9.91 -21.87 -0.08
C SER A 104 8.93 -22.86 -0.73
N SER A 105 9.42 -23.80 -1.53
CA SER A 105 8.58 -24.82 -2.17
C SER A 105 7.94 -25.74 -1.12
N TYR A 106 8.72 -26.17 -0.15
CA TYR A 106 8.21 -27.03 0.93
C TYR A 106 7.10 -26.35 1.73
N VAL A 107 7.33 -25.10 2.17
CA VAL A 107 6.32 -24.34 2.93
C VAL A 107 5.08 -24.05 2.08
N PHE A 108 5.23 -23.74 0.80
CA PHE A 108 4.10 -23.57 -0.11
C PHE A 108 3.27 -24.86 -0.21
N GLU A 109 3.92 -26.01 -0.34
CA GLU A 109 3.23 -27.32 -0.40
C GLU A 109 2.50 -27.64 0.91
N GLU A 110 3.09 -27.35 2.08
CA GLU A 110 2.43 -27.52 3.38
C GLU A 110 1.15 -26.65 3.47
N ILE A 111 1.24 -25.38 3.03
CA ILE A 111 0.08 -24.50 2.94
C ILE A 111 -0.98 -25.09 1.99
N MET A 112 -0.58 -25.57 0.82
CA MET A 112 -1.51 -26.10 -0.18
C MET A 112 -2.14 -27.44 0.21
N LYS A 113 -1.53 -28.25 1.06
CA LYS A 113 -2.15 -29.47 1.62
C LYS A 113 -3.45 -29.15 2.36
N ARG A 114 -3.47 -28.03 3.09
CA ARG A 114 -4.65 -27.60 3.82
C ARG A 114 -5.79 -27.12 2.91
N ASN A 115 -5.52 -26.80 1.63
CA ASN A 115 -6.54 -26.40 0.65
C ASN A 115 -7.65 -27.45 0.49
N SER A 116 -7.40 -28.72 0.77
CA SER A 116 -8.41 -29.79 0.74
C SER A 116 -9.42 -29.70 1.89
N GLU A 117 -9.00 -29.15 3.04
CA GLU A 117 -9.86 -28.98 4.22
C GLU A 117 -10.56 -27.62 4.24
N MET A 118 -9.84 -26.59 3.84
CA MET A 118 -10.33 -25.22 3.76
C MET A 118 -9.87 -24.58 2.45
N PRO A 119 -10.73 -24.50 1.43
CA PRO A 119 -10.33 -24.01 0.11
C PRO A 119 -9.84 -22.57 0.10
N ILE A 120 -8.67 -22.36 -0.51
CA ILE A 120 -8.11 -21.04 -0.83
C ILE A 120 -8.02 -20.84 -2.34
N LYS A 121 -7.88 -19.60 -2.77
CA LYS A 121 -7.70 -19.23 -4.17
C LYS A 121 -6.31 -18.65 -4.39
N LEU A 122 -5.61 -19.14 -5.41
CA LEU A 122 -4.42 -18.47 -5.91
C LEU A 122 -4.86 -17.24 -6.71
N CYS A 123 -4.40 -16.07 -6.29
CA CYS A 123 -4.80 -14.78 -6.85
C CYS A 123 -3.65 -14.16 -7.62
N GLY A 124 -3.95 -13.62 -8.80
CA GLY A 124 -3.00 -12.88 -9.62
C GLY A 124 -2.97 -11.37 -9.28
N LEU A 125 -2.07 -10.65 -9.94
CA LEU A 125 -1.86 -9.22 -9.72
C LEU A 125 -3.11 -8.37 -9.98
N HIS A 126 -3.98 -8.74 -10.92
CA HIS A 126 -5.22 -7.98 -11.17
C HIS A 126 -6.19 -8.02 -9.98
N SER A 127 -6.30 -9.17 -9.29
CA SER A 127 -7.12 -9.27 -8.07
C SER A 127 -6.53 -8.43 -6.94
N LEU A 128 -5.21 -8.48 -6.77
CA LEU A 128 -4.51 -7.65 -5.79
C LEU A 128 -4.72 -6.17 -6.09
N ASP A 129 -4.60 -5.76 -7.35
CA ASP A 129 -4.74 -4.37 -7.78
C ASP A 129 -6.16 -3.85 -7.56
N SER A 130 -7.20 -4.65 -7.88
CA SER A 130 -8.58 -4.31 -7.58
C SER A 130 -8.77 -4.05 -6.06
N CYS A 131 -8.35 -4.98 -5.22
CA CYS A 131 -8.50 -4.85 -3.77
C CYS A 131 -7.72 -3.67 -3.18
N ARG A 132 -6.46 -3.43 -3.61
CA ARG A 132 -5.66 -2.33 -3.08
C ARG A 132 -6.24 -0.96 -3.45
N ILE A 133 -6.82 -0.83 -4.67
CA ILE A 133 -7.44 0.43 -5.12
C ILE A 133 -8.68 0.74 -4.29
N GLU A 134 -9.52 -0.23 -3.94
CA GLU A 134 -10.66 -0.03 -3.04
C GLU A 134 -10.24 0.56 -1.68
N LYS A 135 -9.06 0.15 -1.20
CA LYS A 135 -8.44 0.68 0.03
C LYS A 135 -7.62 1.95 -0.17
N ALA A 136 -7.61 2.47 -1.38
CA ALA A 136 -6.77 3.61 -1.74
C ALA A 136 -5.28 3.40 -1.36
N TYR A 137 -4.78 2.18 -1.40
CA TYR A 137 -3.36 1.91 -1.21
C TYR A 137 -2.58 2.28 -2.48
N ARG A 138 -1.53 3.09 -2.32
CA ARG A 138 -0.72 3.61 -3.42
C ARG A 138 0.24 2.56 -3.93
N HIS A 139 0.38 2.50 -5.23
CA HIS A 139 1.38 1.67 -5.91
C HIS A 139 2.53 2.56 -6.40
N TYR A 140 3.74 2.27 -5.94
CA TYR A 140 4.92 3.00 -6.38
C TYR A 140 5.23 2.68 -7.85
N GLY A 141 5.41 3.72 -8.66
CA GLY A 141 5.56 3.62 -10.11
C GLY A 141 4.26 3.86 -10.89
N HIS A 142 3.10 3.88 -10.21
CA HIS A 142 1.80 4.25 -10.78
C HIS A 142 1.21 5.48 -10.08
N ASP A 143 0.88 5.36 -8.79
CA ASP A 143 0.23 6.42 -8.02
C ASP A 143 1.23 7.40 -7.41
N ILE A 144 2.43 6.94 -7.13
CA ILE A 144 3.51 7.73 -6.55
C ILE A 144 4.85 7.38 -7.21
N SER A 145 5.71 8.37 -7.29
CA SER A 145 7.05 8.25 -7.84
C SER A 145 8.05 9.09 -7.03
N SER A 146 9.29 9.19 -7.50
CA SER A 146 10.29 10.09 -6.90
C SER A 146 9.97 11.59 -7.09
N GLU A 147 9.04 11.92 -7.98
CA GLU A 147 8.62 13.30 -8.28
C GLU A 147 7.44 13.77 -7.40
N ASP A 148 6.79 12.83 -6.70
CA ASP A 148 5.61 13.13 -5.90
C ASP A 148 5.96 13.45 -4.45
N ASN A 149 5.29 14.47 -3.92
CA ASN A 149 5.45 14.83 -2.52
C ASN A 149 4.56 13.97 -1.62
N ILE A 150 5.13 13.46 -0.53
CA ILE A 150 4.43 12.57 0.40
C ILE A 150 3.17 13.19 1.02
N ILE A 151 3.10 14.53 1.16
CA ILE A 151 1.93 15.23 1.69
C ILE A 151 0.81 15.26 0.62
N GLU A 152 1.17 15.57 -0.63
CA GLU A 152 0.24 15.56 -1.76
C GLU A 152 -0.29 14.15 -2.06
N ALA A 153 0.56 13.13 -1.88
CA ALA A 153 0.17 11.72 -1.99
C ALA A 153 -0.74 11.22 -0.87
N GLY A 154 -1.02 12.05 0.15
CA GLY A 154 -1.86 11.65 1.30
C GLY A 154 -1.18 10.67 2.26
N LEU A 155 0.15 10.58 2.24
CA LEU A 155 0.96 9.67 3.06
C LEU A 155 1.68 10.38 4.22
N GLY A 156 1.31 11.63 4.50
CA GLY A 156 1.92 12.43 5.57
C GLY A 156 1.86 11.80 6.97
N PHE A 157 0.91 10.89 7.22
CA PHE A 157 0.82 10.14 8.46
C PHE A 157 2.01 9.20 8.70
N ALA A 158 2.66 8.74 7.63
CA ALA A 158 3.82 7.84 7.70
C ALA A 158 5.10 8.57 8.11
N VAL A 159 5.12 9.92 8.01
CA VAL A 159 6.31 10.72 8.30
C VAL A 159 6.21 11.37 9.67
N LYS A 160 7.11 10.99 10.57
CA LYS A 160 7.14 11.43 11.98
C LYS A 160 8.01 12.69 12.18
N THR A 161 7.64 13.81 11.53
CA THR A 161 8.40 15.08 11.63
C THR A 161 8.49 15.63 13.07
N HIS A 162 7.53 15.30 13.93
CA HIS A 162 7.47 15.76 15.33
C HIS A 162 8.26 14.90 16.32
N LYS A 163 8.84 13.78 15.88
CA LYS A 163 9.71 12.99 16.79
C LYS A 163 10.96 13.77 17.16
N PRO A 164 11.43 13.66 18.41
CA PRO A 164 12.73 14.21 18.81
C PRO A 164 13.82 13.69 17.87
N LYS A 165 14.84 14.52 17.64
CA LYS A 165 16.04 14.07 16.92
C LYS A 165 16.59 12.82 17.60
N SER A 166 16.89 11.80 16.81
CA SER A 166 17.66 10.67 17.30
C SER A 166 19.09 11.14 17.62
N LYS A 167 19.85 10.37 18.38
CA LYS A 167 21.29 10.63 18.58
C LYS A 167 22.09 10.69 17.27
N PHE A 168 21.53 10.18 16.17
CA PHE A 168 22.11 10.17 14.82
C PHE A 168 21.56 11.27 13.91
N GLY A 169 20.75 12.19 14.42
CA GLY A 169 20.14 13.28 13.66
C GLY A 169 18.72 13.00 13.18
N ASP A 170 18.29 13.78 12.22
CA ASP A 170 17.00 13.64 11.57
C ASP A 170 17.10 12.79 10.28
N PHE A 171 15.95 12.41 9.71
CA PHE A 171 15.92 11.72 8.43
C PHE A 171 16.12 12.70 7.26
N ILE A 172 16.66 12.19 6.15
CA ILE A 172 16.88 12.93 4.90
C ILE A 172 15.51 13.38 4.36
N GLY A 173 15.39 14.66 3.97
CA GLY A 173 14.17 15.24 3.43
C GLY A 173 13.19 15.80 4.46
N LYS A 174 13.48 15.73 5.79
CA LYS A 174 12.60 16.27 6.84
C LYS A 174 12.23 17.73 6.58
N ASN A 175 13.20 18.59 6.32
CA ASN A 175 12.97 20.03 6.10
C ASN A 175 12.04 20.27 4.89
N ALA A 176 12.23 19.52 3.79
CA ALA A 176 11.36 19.63 2.62
C ALA A 176 9.91 19.26 2.92
N VAL A 177 9.70 18.22 3.73
CA VAL A 177 8.35 17.83 4.19
C VAL A 177 7.73 18.90 5.09
N GLU A 178 8.50 19.48 6.01
CA GLU A 178 8.03 20.55 6.91
C GLU A 178 7.66 21.81 6.13
N ILE A 179 8.49 22.23 5.19
CA ILE A 179 8.19 23.37 4.29
C ILE A 179 6.90 23.10 3.52
N LYS A 180 6.75 21.92 2.91
CA LYS A 180 5.54 21.58 2.15
C LYS A 180 4.28 21.59 3.02
N LYS A 181 4.37 21.14 4.27
CA LYS A 181 3.26 21.23 5.24
C LYS A 181 2.85 22.66 5.54
N GLN A 182 3.83 23.58 5.67
CA GLN A 182 3.59 25.00 5.97
C GLN A 182 3.05 25.75 4.77
N GLU A 183 3.60 25.50 3.60
CA GLU A 183 3.21 26.17 2.36
C GLU A 183 1.85 25.68 1.80
N GLY A 184 1.41 24.51 2.20
CA GLY A 184 0.24 23.84 1.65
C GLY A 184 0.52 23.11 0.33
N VAL A 185 -0.44 22.29 -0.08
CA VAL A 185 -0.36 21.46 -1.29
C VAL A 185 -0.88 22.19 -2.51
N GLN A 186 -0.39 21.82 -3.68
CA GLN A 186 -0.87 22.30 -4.98
C GLN A 186 -1.77 21.28 -5.67
N LYS A 187 -1.59 20.01 -5.37
CA LYS A 187 -2.41 18.89 -5.84
C LYS A 187 -2.64 17.92 -4.68
N ARG A 188 -3.62 17.05 -4.79
CA ARG A 188 -3.91 16.06 -3.76
C ARG A 188 -4.36 14.74 -4.40
N MET A 189 -3.79 13.65 -3.93
CA MET A 189 -4.27 12.31 -4.28
C MET A 189 -5.67 12.09 -3.71
N MET A 190 -6.61 11.74 -4.58
CA MET A 190 -8.00 11.45 -4.25
C MET A 190 -8.41 10.09 -4.85
N GLN A 191 -9.41 9.48 -4.26
CA GLN A 191 -10.06 8.29 -4.81
C GLN A 191 -11.43 8.67 -5.35
N PHE A 192 -11.86 8.01 -6.42
CA PHE A 192 -13.13 8.22 -7.10
C PHE A 192 -13.86 6.90 -7.29
N VAL A 193 -15.15 6.89 -7.00
CA VAL A 193 -16.04 5.76 -7.29
C VAL A 193 -17.09 6.25 -8.28
N LEU A 194 -17.24 5.57 -9.43
CA LEU A 194 -18.24 5.92 -10.42
C LEU A 194 -19.64 5.57 -9.91
N GLU A 195 -20.61 6.43 -10.18
CA GLU A 195 -22.02 6.15 -9.86
C GLU A 195 -22.61 5.10 -10.82
N ASN A 196 -22.16 5.10 -12.07
CA ASN A 196 -22.54 4.07 -13.04
C ASN A 196 -21.51 2.91 -12.96
N PRO A 197 -21.94 1.66 -12.68
CA PRO A 197 -21.03 0.52 -12.53
C PRO A 197 -20.53 -0.09 -13.84
N GLU A 198 -21.08 0.31 -15.00
CA GLU A 198 -20.75 -0.31 -16.27
C GLU A 198 -19.36 -0.01 -16.82
N PRO A 199 -18.87 1.27 -16.81
CA PRO A 199 -17.56 1.57 -17.38
C PRO A 199 -16.44 1.06 -16.49
N LEU A 200 -15.35 0.59 -17.11
CA LEU A 200 -14.11 0.24 -16.43
C LEU A 200 -13.16 1.42 -16.43
N LEU A 201 -12.41 1.57 -15.34
CA LEU A 201 -11.31 2.50 -15.22
C LEU A 201 -9.98 1.73 -15.26
N PHE A 202 -8.96 2.35 -15.85
CA PHE A 202 -7.61 1.81 -15.93
C PHE A 202 -6.60 2.81 -15.35
N HIS A 203 -6.28 3.84 -16.14
CA HIS A 203 -5.37 4.93 -15.79
C HIS A 203 -5.38 5.95 -16.92
N ASN A 204 -4.96 7.18 -16.62
CA ASN A 204 -4.94 8.33 -17.54
C ASN A 204 -6.31 8.87 -17.94
N GLU A 205 -7.42 8.37 -17.42
CA GLU A 205 -8.72 9.00 -17.62
C GLU A 205 -8.71 10.40 -16.99
N PRO A 206 -9.13 11.44 -17.72
CA PRO A 206 -9.22 12.80 -17.19
C PRO A 206 -10.21 12.91 -16.03
N ILE A 207 -9.79 13.57 -14.96
CA ILE A 207 -10.65 13.97 -13.84
C ILE A 207 -11.18 15.37 -14.13
N ILE A 208 -12.49 15.52 -14.14
CA ILE A 208 -13.19 16.77 -14.41
C ILE A 208 -13.86 17.24 -13.13
N LYS A 209 -13.65 18.50 -12.75
CA LYS A 209 -14.34 19.19 -11.65
C LYS A 209 -15.00 20.46 -12.20
N ASN A 210 -16.32 20.57 -12.06
CA ASN A 210 -17.07 21.74 -12.53
C ASN A 210 -16.71 22.11 -14.01
N ASP A 211 -16.78 21.14 -14.91
CA ASP A 211 -16.46 21.22 -16.34
C ASP A 211 -14.98 21.54 -16.70
N LYS A 212 -14.07 21.54 -15.75
CA LYS A 212 -12.64 21.74 -15.99
C LYS A 212 -11.88 20.46 -15.73
N ILE A 213 -10.92 20.11 -16.61
CA ILE A 213 -9.95 19.05 -16.34
C ILE A 213 -9.03 19.54 -15.22
N VAL A 214 -8.96 18.80 -14.12
CA VAL A 214 -8.19 19.13 -12.92
C VAL A 214 -7.13 18.08 -12.58
N GLY A 215 -6.99 17.05 -13.40
CA GLY A 215 -6.03 15.98 -13.23
C GLY A 215 -6.39 14.74 -14.06
N TYR A 216 -5.76 13.63 -13.72
CA TYR A 216 -6.02 12.34 -14.36
C TYR A 216 -5.85 11.20 -13.35
N LEU A 217 -6.47 10.06 -13.63
CA LEU A 217 -6.32 8.87 -12.82
C LEU A 217 -4.93 8.26 -13.04
N THR A 218 -4.29 7.86 -11.96
CA THR A 218 -3.01 7.13 -11.96
C THR A 218 -3.24 5.62 -11.91
N SER A 219 -4.35 5.21 -11.31
CA SER A 219 -4.80 3.82 -11.22
C SER A 219 -6.32 3.75 -11.32
N GLY A 220 -6.82 2.69 -11.94
CA GLY A 220 -8.24 2.39 -12.01
C GLY A 220 -8.48 0.89 -12.12
N ASN A 221 -9.58 0.42 -11.56
CA ASN A 221 -10.04 -0.97 -11.64
C ASN A 221 -11.53 -1.04 -11.28
N TYR A 222 -12.09 -2.23 -11.30
CA TYR A 222 -13.42 -2.48 -10.74
C TYR A 222 -13.30 -2.84 -9.27
N GLY A 223 -14.03 -2.13 -8.42
CA GLY A 223 -14.10 -2.38 -6.97
C GLY A 223 -15.22 -3.37 -6.65
N HIS A 224 -14.87 -4.61 -6.32
CA HIS A 224 -15.84 -5.67 -6.11
C HIS A 224 -16.67 -5.50 -4.83
N HIS A 225 -16.13 -4.90 -3.77
CA HIS A 225 -16.87 -4.54 -2.57
C HIS A 225 -17.73 -3.29 -2.80
N LEU A 226 -17.24 -2.33 -3.58
CA LEU A 226 -17.93 -1.09 -3.89
C LEU A 226 -19.01 -1.26 -4.96
N GLY A 227 -18.94 -2.35 -5.76
CA GLY A 227 -19.88 -2.66 -6.81
C GLY A 227 -19.80 -1.72 -8.02
N SER A 228 -18.70 -0.99 -8.19
CA SER A 228 -18.48 -0.04 -9.29
C SER A 228 -17.01 0.14 -9.60
N ALA A 229 -16.69 0.81 -10.70
CA ALA A 229 -15.34 1.17 -11.02
C ALA A 229 -14.79 2.21 -10.03
N VAL A 230 -13.57 2.00 -9.61
CA VAL A 230 -12.84 2.84 -8.66
C VAL A 230 -11.49 3.24 -9.23
N GLY A 231 -11.12 4.51 -9.05
CA GLY A 231 -9.84 5.03 -9.50
C GLY A 231 -9.18 5.93 -8.47
N MET A 232 -7.90 6.14 -8.61
CA MET A 232 -7.14 7.13 -7.83
C MET A 232 -6.37 8.05 -8.77
N GLY A 233 -6.22 9.32 -8.38
CA GLY A 233 -5.47 10.27 -9.15
C GLY A 233 -5.24 11.58 -8.41
N TYR A 234 -4.33 12.39 -8.93
CA TYR A 234 -4.08 13.71 -8.39
C TYR A 234 -5.06 14.72 -8.96
N VAL A 235 -5.57 15.55 -8.08
CA VAL A 235 -6.43 16.68 -8.41
C VAL A 235 -5.71 17.97 -8.03
N GLU A 236 -5.57 18.88 -8.98
CA GLU A 236 -5.06 20.22 -8.74
C GLU A 236 -5.98 20.97 -7.77
N CYS A 237 -5.38 21.73 -6.85
CA CYS A 237 -6.10 22.61 -5.95
C CYS A 237 -6.51 23.90 -6.68
N ASP A 238 -7.71 24.41 -6.44
CA ASP A 238 -8.16 25.70 -7.00
C ASP A 238 -7.28 26.86 -6.50
N LYS A 239 -6.72 26.72 -5.29
CA LYS A 239 -5.74 27.64 -4.70
C LYS A 239 -4.73 26.88 -3.85
N LYS A 240 -3.50 27.39 -3.74
CA LYS A 240 -2.48 26.81 -2.86
C LYS A 240 -2.98 26.73 -1.41
N GLY A 241 -2.88 25.56 -0.80
CA GLY A 241 -3.34 25.34 0.57
C GLY A 241 -4.85 25.18 0.73
N GLU A 242 -5.57 24.89 -0.36
CA GLU A 242 -6.98 24.53 -0.30
C GLU A 242 -7.21 23.39 0.71
N SER A 243 -8.25 23.51 1.56
CA SER A 243 -8.52 22.49 2.56
C SER A 243 -9.03 21.20 1.91
N PRO A 244 -8.84 20.04 2.59
CA PRO A 244 -9.40 18.78 2.11
C PRO A 244 -10.92 18.84 1.90
N GLU A 245 -11.64 19.53 2.79
CA GLU A 245 -13.08 19.67 2.75
C GLU A 245 -13.56 20.57 1.61
N GLU A 246 -12.78 21.61 1.28
CA GLU A 246 -13.05 22.46 0.13
C GLU A 246 -12.86 21.68 -1.17
N GLN A 247 -11.80 20.88 -1.26
CA GLN A 247 -11.49 20.10 -2.46
C GLN A 247 -12.53 19.00 -2.75
N LEU A 248 -13.18 18.47 -1.73
CA LEU A 248 -14.29 17.51 -1.92
C LEU A 248 -15.57 18.15 -2.50
N LYS A 249 -15.67 19.47 -2.47
CA LYS A 249 -16.85 20.18 -3.01
C LYS A 249 -16.75 20.31 -4.53
N GLY A 250 -17.90 20.26 -5.18
CA GLY A 250 -18.02 20.37 -6.64
C GLY A 250 -18.51 19.08 -7.27
N GLU A 251 -18.85 19.19 -8.55
CA GLU A 251 -19.26 18.05 -9.35
C GLU A 251 -18.04 17.40 -9.98
N TYR A 252 -17.83 16.13 -9.68
CA TYR A 252 -16.74 15.37 -10.26
C TYR A 252 -17.23 14.38 -11.31
N MET A 253 -16.53 14.34 -12.41
CA MET A 253 -16.74 13.35 -13.48
C MET A 253 -15.40 12.75 -13.90
N ILE A 254 -15.44 11.53 -14.40
CA ILE A 254 -14.30 10.90 -15.07
C ILE A 254 -14.65 10.73 -16.54
N ASP A 255 -13.76 11.17 -17.43
CA ASP A 255 -13.92 11.00 -18.86
C ASP A 255 -13.35 9.64 -19.29
N VAL A 256 -14.22 8.74 -19.69
CA VAL A 256 -13.84 7.41 -20.18
C VAL A 256 -14.11 7.36 -21.68
N ALA A 257 -13.05 7.43 -22.48
CA ALA A 257 -13.12 7.38 -23.95
C ALA A 257 -14.09 8.41 -24.57
N GLY A 258 -14.09 9.65 -24.04
CA GLY A 258 -14.92 10.75 -24.55
C GLY A 258 -16.34 10.80 -23.98
N LYS A 259 -16.67 9.91 -23.05
CA LYS A 259 -17.94 9.93 -22.30
C LYS A 259 -17.68 10.22 -20.82
N ARG A 260 -18.37 11.23 -20.30
CA ARG A 260 -18.24 11.63 -18.90
C ARG A 260 -19.19 10.87 -18.00
N TYR A 261 -18.68 10.38 -16.88
CA TYR A 261 -19.43 9.64 -15.86
C TYR A 261 -19.27 10.35 -14.53
N THR A 262 -20.37 10.54 -13.81
CA THR A 262 -20.36 11.12 -12.46
C THR A 262 -19.58 10.22 -11.52
N ALA A 263 -18.74 10.84 -10.68
CA ALA A 263 -17.89 10.16 -9.72
C ALA A 263 -17.97 10.80 -8.35
N THR A 264 -18.07 9.99 -7.32
CA THR A 264 -18.00 10.45 -5.93
C THR A 264 -16.55 10.51 -5.48
N PRO A 265 -16.04 11.68 -5.05
CA PRO A 265 -14.66 11.85 -4.59
C PRO A 265 -14.48 11.44 -3.12
N TYR A 266 -13.33 10.85 -2.81
CA TYR A 266 -12.95 10.44 -1.46
C TYR A 266 -11.50 10.83 -1.16
N LEU A 267 -11.24 11.24 0.09
CA LEU A 267 -9.89 11.46 0.64
C LEU A 267 -9.45 10.35 1.58
N LYS A 268 -10.40 9.59 2.08
CA LYS A 268 -10.20 8.32 2.79
C LYS A 268 -10.67 7.18 1.91
N PRO A 269 -10.22 5.95 2.13
CA PRO A 269 -10.72 4.81 1.37
C PRO A 269 -12.24 4.74 1.40
N ALA A 270 -12.87 4.53 0.24
CA ALA A 270 -14.31 4.31 0.16
C ALA A 270 -14.72 2.97 0.82
N TYR A 271 -13.84 1.95 0.69
CA TYR A 271 -14.01 0.68 1.38
C TYR A 271 -13.29 0.65 2.72
N ASP A 272 -13.99 0.29 3.79
CA ASP A 272 -13.48 0.16 5.17
C ASP A 272 -12.52 1.31 5.59
N PRO A 273 -12.98 2.57 5.61
CA PRO A 273 -12.13 3.74 5.90
C PRO A 273 -11.51 3.71 7.30
N SER A 274 -12.06 2.93 8.20
CA SER A 274 -11.59 2.77 9.59
C SER A 274 -10.57 1.64 9.76
N ASN A 275 -10.29 0.89 8.70
CA ASN A 275 -9.39 -0.27 8.72
C ASN A 275 -9.79 -1.32 9.78
N VAL A 276 -11.07 -1.65 9.84
CA VAL A 276 -11.60 -2.67 10.76
C VAL A 276 -11.18 -4.05 10.29
N ASN A 277 -11.37 -4.35 8.99
CA ASN A 277 -11.16 -5.69 8.43
C ASN A 277 -9.71 -6.18 8.53
N ILE A 278 -8.74 -5.29 8.41
CA ILE A 278 -7.32 -5.67 8.53
C ILE A 278 -6.88 -5.92 9.99
N LYS A 279 -7.73 -5.53 10.98
CA LYS A 279 -7.39 -5.59 12.40
C LYS A 279 -8.18 -6.65 13.18
N ILE A 280 -9.16 -7.29 12.56
CA ILE A 280 -9.96 -8.35 13.18
C ILE A 280 -9.16 -9.61 13.49
#